data_7997e77203a2009ccc116304fe43885f
#
_entry.id   7997e77203a2009ccc116304fe43885f
#
_cell.length_a   1.000
_cell.length_b   1.000
_cell.length_c   1.000
_cell.angle_alpha   90.00
_cell.angle_beta   90.00
_cell.angle_gamma   90.00
#
_symmetry.space_group_name_H-M   'P 1'
#
loop_
_entity.id
_entity.type
_entity.pdbx_description
1 polymer ?
#
loop_
_entity_poly.entity_id
_entity_poly.type
_entity_poly.pdbx_seq_one_letter_code
_entity_poly.pdbx_strand_id
1 'polypeptide(L)'
;MKRIAVIEDNPDNRLLVEAILDELYELDEYEDGMLGLAGLRLERPDLILLDISLPGMDGVAVLAEIRGDEALKGLPVVALTAHAMAGDEESFLEKGFDAYVSKPIVDEDVLIATIAELLNR
;
A
#
# COMPACT_ATOMS: atom_id res chain seq x y z
N MET A 1 -17.68 5.39 2.90
CA MET A 1 -16.68 4.77 2.00
C MET A 1 -15.58 4.12 2.81
N LYS A 2 -14.99 3.05 2.30
CA LYS A 2 -13.82 2.45 2.92
C LYS A 2 -12.61 3.37 2.77
N ARG A 3 -11.65 3.23 3.67
CA ARG A 3 -10.47 4.12 3.76
C ARG A 3 -9.21 3.38 3.37
N ILE A 4 -8.40 4.00 2.52
CA ILE A 4 -7.12 3.45 2.06
C ILE A 4 -6.00 4.40 2.46
N ALA A 5 -4.97 3.86 3.10
CA ALA A 5 -3.75 4.60 3.39
C ALA A 5 -2.75 4.37 2.25
N VAL A 6 -2.15 5.43 1.75
CA VAL A 6 -1.17 5.38 0.66
C VAL A 6 0.15 5.90 1.20
N ILE A 7 1.15 5.03 1.27
CA ILE A 7 2.50 5.39 1.73
C ILE A 7 3.43 5.34 0.53
N GLU A 8 3.71 6.50 -0.04
CA GLU A 8 4.45 6.67 -1.29
C GLU A 8 5.20 8.01 -1.27
N ASP A 9 6.50 7.99 -1.46
CA ASP A 9 7.33 9.20 -1.37
C ASP A 9 7.25 10.10 -2.61
N ASN A 10 6.96 9.54 -3.77
CA ASN A 10 6.91 10.31 -5.02
C ASN A 10 5.56 11.01 -5.16
N PRO A 11 5.54 12.35 -5.22
CA PRO A 11 4.27 13.09 -5.34
C PRO A 11 3.50 12.81 -6.62
N ASP A 12 4.20 12.49 -7.72
CA ASP A 12 3.52 12.16 -8.98
C ASP A 12 2.80 10.82 -8.87
N ASN A 13 3.39 9.84 -8.20
CA ASN A 13 2.75 8.56 -7.97
C ASN A 13 1.56 8.69 -7.02
N ARG A 14 1.67 9.51 -5.96
CA ARG A 14 0.53 9.80 -5.08
C ARG A 14 -0.61 10.44 -5.84
N LEU A 15 -0.30 11.40 -6.69
CA LEU A 15 -1.32 12.10 -7.50
C LEU A 15 -2.03 11.13 -8.45
N LEU A 16 -1.30 10.20 -9.05
CA LEU A 16 -1.87 9.19 -9.93
C LEU A 16 -2.81 8.25 -9.17
N VAL A 17 -2.39 7.77 -8.01
CA VAL A 17 -3.23 6.91 -7.16
C VAL A 17 -4.49 7.66 -6.72
N GLU A 18 -4.34 8.90 -6.32
CA GLU A 18 -5.47 9.76 -5.95
C GLU A 18 -6.46 9.90 -7.11
N ALA A 19 -5.96 10.17 -8.32
CA ALA A 19 -6.82 10.32 -9.49
C ALA A 19 -7.61 9.04 -9.81
N ILE A 20 -7.03 7.87 -9.54
CA ILE A 20 -7.68 6.59 -9.80
C ILE A 20 -8.72 6.27 -8.72
N LEU A 21 -8.44 6.56 -7.45
CA LEU A 21 -9.17 6.02 -6.32
C LEU A 21 -10.04 7.01 -5.55
N ASP A 22 -9.88 8.31 -5.72
CA ASP A 22 -10.52 9.30 -4.85
C ASP A 22 -12.05 9.30 -4.89
N GLU A 23 -12.64 8.88 -5.99
CA GLU A 23 -14.11 8.76 -6.11
C GLU A 23 -14.64 7.46 -5.50
N LEU A 24 -13.76 6.49 -5.28
CA LEU A 24 -14.12 5.15 -4.80
C LEU A 24 -13.87 4.96 -3.30
N TYR A 25 -12.87 5.65 -2.76
CA TYR A 25 -12.40 5.45 -1.39
C TYR A 25 -12.00 6.77 -0.75
N GLU A 26 -12.02 6.80 0.59
CA GLU A 26 -11.35 7.84 1.37
C GLU A 26 -9.85 7.56 1.35
N LEU A 27 -9.03 8.56 1.04
CA LEU A 27 -7.58 8.38 0.94
C LEU A 27 -6.84 9.19 1.99
N ASP A 28 -5.89 8.55 2.69
CA ASP A 28 -4.92 9.21 3.55
C ASP A 28 -3.54 8.96 2.93
N GLU A 29 -2.82 10.03 2.60
CA GLU A 29 -1.55 9.93 1.91
C GLU A 29 -0.39 10.33 2.82
N TYR A 30 0.68 9.54 2.78
CA TYR A 30 1.87 9.74 3.60
C TYR A 30 3.10 9.65 2.72
N GLU A 31 4.07 10.56 2.92
CA GLU A 31 5.25 10.64 2.06
C GLU A 31 6.41 9.76 2.50
N ASP A 32 6.38 9.20 3.70
CA ASP A 32 7.40 8.28 4.18
C ASP A 32 6.85 7.26 5.18
N GLY A 33 7.68 6.27 5.52
CA GLY A 33 7.28 5.17 6.37
C GLY A 33 6.95 5.58 7.81
N MET A 34 7.70 6.50 8.38
CA MET A 34 7.46 6.95 9.76
C MET A 34 6.16 7.74 9.88
N LEU A 35 5.91 8.65 8.93
CA LEU A 35 4.65 9.39 8.88
C LEU A 35 3.47 8.45 8.63
N GLY A 36 3.67 7.46 7.74
CA GLY A 36 2.67 6.43 7.47
C GLY A 36 2.31 5.65 8.71
N LEU A 37 3.29 5.13 9.44
CA LEU A 37 3.03 4.35 10.65
C LEU A 37 2.30 5.18 11.72
N ALA A 38 2.72 6.43 11.93
CA ALA A 38 2.06 7.32 12.87
C ALA A 38 0.60 7.55 12.45
N GLY A 39 0.38 7.80 11.16
CA GLY A 39 -0.97 8.03 10.63
C GLY A 39 -1.87 6.80 10.74
N LEU A 40 -1.34 5.61 10.49
CA LEU A 40 -2.09 4.36 10.60
C LEU A 40 -2.60 4.13 12.03
N ARG A 41 -1.81 4.51 13.01
CA ARG A 41 -2.17 4.35 14.42
C ARG A 41 -3.23 5.37 14.85
N LEU A 42 -3.24 6.55 14.23
CA LEU A 42 -4.25 7.59 14.51
C LEU A 42 -5.55 7.35 13.76
N GLU A 43 -5.46 6.92 12.53
CA GLU A 43 -6.61 6.71 11.65
C GLU A 43 -6.45 5.37 10.95
N ARG A 44 -7.01 4.32 11.53
CA ARG A 44 -6.88 2.95 11.01
C ARG A 44 -7.61 2.83 9.67
N PRO A 45 -6.88 2.51 8.58
CA PRO A 45 -7.53 2.31 7.28
C PRO A 45 -8.14 0.91 7.15
N ASP A 46 -8.78 0.67 6.03
CA ASP A 46 -9.28 -0.66 5.67
C ASP A 46 -8.26 -1.44 4.82
N LEU A 47 -7.36 -0.72 4.15
CA LEU A 47 -6.31 -1.32 3.31
C LEU A 47 -5.14 -0.33 3.21
N ILE A 48 -3.94 -0.86 3.00
CA ILE A 48 -2.72 -0.06 2.88
C ILE A 48 -2.06 -0.32 1.52
N LEU A 49 -1.77 0.76 0.77
CA LEU A 49 -0.90 0.73 -0.40
C LEU A 49 0.48 1.21 0.08
N LEU A 50 1.49 0.39 -0.11
CA LEU A 50 2.81 0.62 0.48
C LEU A 50 3.91 0.48 -0.57
N ASP A 51 4.60 1.59 -0.85
CA ASP A 51 5.76 1.58 -1.73
C ASP A 51 6.91 0.80 -1.07
N ILE A 52 7.55 -0.06 -1.85
CA ILE A 52 8.70 -0.83 -1.39
C ILE A 52 9.95 0.06 -1.23
N SER A 53 10.12 1.04 -2.11
CA SER A 53 11.34 1.85 -2.21
C SER A 53 11.22 3.19 -1.51
N LEU A 54 10.85 3.19 -0.23
CA LEU A 54 10.75 4.42 0.56
C LEU A 54 12.10 4.87 1.08
N PRO A 55 12.33 6.20 1.20
CA PRO A 55 13.55 6.71 1.82
C PRO A 55 13.55 6.48 3.33
N GLY A 56 14.72 6.26 3.90
CA GLY A 56 14.89 6.04 5.33
C GLY A 56 14.44 4.65 5.75
N MET A 57 13.16 4.49 6.05
CA MET A 57 12.56 3.19 6.40
C MET A 57 11.86 2.64 5.15
N ASP A 58 12.38 1.56 4.56
CA ASP A 58 11.80 0.99 3.34
C ASP A 58 10.46 0.28 3.60
N GLY A 59 9.77 -0.08 2.50
CA GLY A 59 8.45 -0.69 2.59
C GLY A 59 8.43 -2.02 3.35
N VAL A 60 9.48 -2.82 3.26
CA VAL A 60 9.56 -4.09 3.98
C VAL A 60 9.66 -3.85 5.49
N ALA A 61 10.44 -2.84 5.90
CA ALA A 61 10.54 -2.46 7.32
C ALA A 61 9.21 -1.93 7.85
N VAL A 62 8.50 -1.12 7.06
CA VAL A 62 7.15 -0.63 7.42
C VAL A 62 6.19 -1.79 7.58
N LEU A 63 6.22 -2.75 6.66
CA LEU A 63 5.38 -3.95 6.75
C LEU A 63 5.64 -4.73 8.02
N ALA A 64 6.92 -4.90 8.41
CA ALA A 64 7.28 -5.60 9.64
C ALA A 64 6.66 -4.92 10.87
N GLU A 65 6.67 -3.60 10.91
CA GLU A 65 6.04 -2.83 11.99
C GLU A 65 4.52 -3.01 12.00
N ILE A 66 3.89 -3.03 10.83
CA ILE A 66 2.44 -3.26 10.71
C ILE A 66 2.08 -4.65 11.24
N ARG A 67 2.82 -5.69 10.83
CA ARG A 67 2.54 -7.07 11.23
C ARG A 67 2.85 -7.33 12.71
N GLY A 68 3.72 -6.52 13.30
CA GLY A 68 4.03 -6.59 14.73
C GLY A 68 3.08 -5.80 15.63
N ASP A 69 2.18 -5.01 15.05
CA ASP A 69 1.25 -4.17 15.79
C ASP A 69 -0.12 -4.85 15.88
N GLU A 70 -0.60 -5.14 17.08
CA GLU A 70 -1.87 -5.84 17.30
C GLU A 70 -3.08 -5.15 16.64
N ALA A 71 -3.06 -3.81 16.55
CA ALA A 71 -4.15 -3.06 15.94
C ALA A 71 -4.09 -3.06 14.41
N LEU A 72 -2.92 -3.31 13.82
CA LEU A 72 -2.69 -3.16 12.38
C LEU A 72 -2.43 -4.48 11.67
N LYS A 73 -2.01 -5.52 12.37
CA LYS A 73 -1.49 -6.75 11.76
C LYS A 73 -2.44 -7.47 10.81
N GLY A 74 -3.74 -7.29 10.99
CA GLY A 74 -4.76 -7.94 10.14
C GLY A 74 -5.12 -7.16 8.89
N LEU A 75 -4.56 -5.95 8.70
CA LEU A 75 -4.91 -5.14 7.54
C LEU A 75 -4.30 -5.69 6.26
N PRO A 76 -5.05 -5.70 5.14
CA PRO A 76 -4.47 -6.04 3.85
C PRO A 76 -3.46 -4.96 3.42
N VAL A 77 -2.30 -5.40 2.93
CA VAL A 77 -1.23 -4.51 2.47
C VAL A 77 -0.84 -4.90 1.05
N VAL A 78 -0.92 -3.94 0.15
CA VAL A 78 -0.54 -4.10 -1.26
C VAL A 78 0.79 -3.41 -1.49
N ALA A 79 1.79 -4.16 -1.99
CA ALA A 79 3.09 -3.60 -2.33
C ALA A 79 3.00 -2.83 -3.66
N LEU A 80 3.55 -1.62 -3.70
CA LEU A 80 3.77 -0.87 -4.93
C LEU A 80 5.25 -1.00 -5.28
N THR A 81 5.59 -1.55 -6.44
CA THR A 81 6.97 -1.84 -6.78
C THR A 81 7.30 -1.57 -8.23
N ALA A 82 8.46 -0.96 -8.47
CA ALA A 82 9.00 -0.75 -9.82
C ALA A 82 9.73 -1.99 -10.35
N HIS A 83 9.91 -3.02 -9.51
CA HIS A 83 10.71 -4.20 -9.82
C HIS A 83 9.91 -5.50 -9.72
N ALA A 84 8.70 -5.52 -10.29
CA ALA A 84 7.87 -6.71 -10.31
C ALA A 84 8.30 -7.63 -11.47
N MET A 85 9.24 -8.53 -11.21
CA MET A 85 9.70 -9.53 -12.17
C MET A 85 9.12 -10.91 -11.81
N ALA A 86 9.23 -11.86 -12.73
CA ALA A 86 8.79 -13.23 -12.50
C ALA A 86 9.46 -13.78 -11.22
N GLY A 87 8.66 -14.28 -10.29
CA GLY A 87 9.14 -14.79 -9.00
C GLY A 87 9.07 -13.78 -7.86
N ASP A 88 8.97 -12.48 -8.15
CA ASP A 88 8.90 -11.45 -7.11
C ASP A 88 7.59 -11.50 -6.34
N GLU A 89 6.50 -11.92 -6.98
CA GLU A 89 5.21 -12.08 -6.33
C GLU A 89 5.31 -13.02 -5.11
N GLU A 90 5.92 -14.19 -5.29
CA GLU A 90 6.12 -15.13 -4.19
C GLU A 90 6.93 -14.51 -3.07
N SER A 91 7.98 -13.78 -3.42
CA SER A 91 8.83 -13.10 -2.43
C SER A 91 8.05 -12.08 -1.61
N PHE A 92 7.19 -11.29 -2.24
CA PHE A 92 6.36 -10.30 -1.55
C PHE A 92 5.33 -10.98 -0.63
N LEU A 93 4.69 -12.04 -1.12
CA LEU A 93 3.72 -12.79 -0.32
C LEU A 93 4.40 -13.43 0.89
N GLU A 94 5.59 -13.99 0.74
CA GLU A 94 6.35 -14.57 1.84
C GLU A 94 6.72 -13.55 2.91
N LYS A 95 6.95 -12.29 2.50
CA LYS A 95 7.27 -11.20 3.44
C LYS A 95 6.05 -10.71 4.21
N GLY A 96 4.85 -11.07 3.77
CA GLY A 96 3.60 -10.70 4.44
C GLY A 96 2.74 -9.69 3.71
N PHE A 97 3.07 -9.34 2.46
CA PHE A 97 2.17 -8.56 1.60
C PHE A 97 1.05 -9.44 1.09
N ASP A 98 -0.14 -8.87 0.92
CA ASP A 98 -1.30 -9.60 0.41
C ASP A 98 -1.38 -9.62 -1.11
N ALA A 99 -0.77 -8.64 -1.76
CA ALA A 99 -0.70 -8.52 -3.22
C ALA A 99 0.39 -7.52 -3.60
N TYR A 100 0.63 -7.37 -4.90
CA TYR A 100 1.52 -6.33 -5.39
C TYR A 100 0.95 -5.68 -6.66
N VAL A 101 1.35 -4.44 -6.93
CA VAL A 101 1.01 -3.72 -8.15
C VAL A 101 2.29 -3.07 -8.68
N SER A 102 2.57 -3.27 -9.97
CA SER A 102 3.76 -2.71 -10.61
C SER A 102 3.64 -1.20 -10.83
N LYS A 103 4.77 -0.49 -10.67
CA LYS A 103 4.89 0.92 -11.02
C LYS A 103 5.69 1.07 -12.32
N PRO A 104 5.40 2.03 -13.18
CA PRO A 104 4.27 2.96 -13.08
C PRO A 104 2.94 2.25 -13.28
N ILE A 105 1.86 2.79 -12.69
CA ILE A 105 0.53 2.21 -12.83
C ILE A 105 -0.01 2.60 -14.20
N VAL A 106 0.06 1.66 -15.16
CA VAL A 106 -0.38 1.90 -16.54
C VAL A 106 -1.79 1.37 -16.79
N ASP A 107 -2.26 0.45 -15.94
CA ASP A 107 -3.60 -0.12 -16.02
C ASP A 107 -4.30 0.11 -14.68
N GLU A 108 -5.16 1.12 -14.63
CA GLU A 108 -5.90 1.46 -13.41
C GLU A 108 -6.85 0.35 -12.97
N ASP A 109 -7.35 -0.45 -13.92
CA ASP A 109 -8.27 -1.56 -13.60
C ASP A 109 -7.57 -2.63 -12.77
N VAL A 110 -6.28 -2.86 -12.98
CA VAL A 110 -5.51 -3.81 -12.16
C VAL A 110 -5.45 -3.34 -10.71
N LEU A 111 -5.18 -2.06 -10.48
CA LEU A 111 -5.15 -1.50 -9.13
C LEU A 111 -6.51 -1.59 -8.47
N ILE A 112 -7.55 -1.16 -9.16
CA ILE A 112 -8.93 -1.18 -8.65
C ILE A 112 -9.36 -2.59 -8.31
N ALA A 113 -9.13 -3.56 -9.20
CA ALA A 113 -9.52 -4.96 -8.99
C ALA A 113 -8.76 -5.59 -7.82
N THR A 114 -7.47 -5.32 -7.69
CA THR A 114 -6.65 -5.84 -6.59
C THR A 114 -7.18 -5.36 -5.23
N ILE A 115 -7.48 -4.08 -5.12
CA ILE A 115 -8.02 -3.49 -3.90
C ILE A 115 -9.39 -4.06 -3.59
N ALA A 116 -10.28 -4.10 -4.57
CA ALA A 116 -11.65 -4.59 -4.38
C ALA A 116 -11.66 -6.04 -3.92
N GLU A 117 -10.80 -6.88 -4.50
CA GLU A 117 -10.69 -8.28 -4.09
C GLU A 117 -10.29 -8.43 -2.63
N LEU A 118 -9.28 -7.67 -2.19
CA LEU A 118 -8.81 -7.73 -0.81
C LEU A 118 -9.85 -7.20 0.19
N LEU A 119 -10.57 -6.15 -0.18
CA LEU A 119 -11.59 -5.57 0.68
C LEU A 119 -12.86 -6.43 0.79
N ASN A 120 -13.06 -7.32 -0.15
CA ASN A 120 -14.23 -8.21 -0.17
C ASN A 120 -13.97 -9.61 0.41
N ARG A 121 -12.83 -9.82 1.00
CA ARG A 121 -12.51 -11.10 1.68
C ARG A 121 -13.26 -11.24 3.00
#